data_fc6838e7b5be4e1a9552183bc41896e3
#
_entry.id   fc6838e7b5be4e1a9552183bc41896e3
#
_cell.length_a   1.000
_cell.length_b   1.000
_cell.length_c   1.000
_cell.angle_alpha   90.00
_cell.angle_beta   90.00
_cell.angle_gamma   90.00
#
_symmetry.space_group_name_H-M   'P 1'
#
loop_
_entity.id
_entity.type
_entity.pdbx_description
1 polymer ?
#
loop_
_entity_poly.entity_id
_entity_poly.type
_entity_poly.pdbx_seq_one_letter_code
_entity_poly.pdbx_strand_id
1 'polypeptide(L)'
;MNAMPPSFPPAGSAPGVLPGSGRPDFGQASASAMSMKWAALHDAAGVVAMLAGLAPEPMSSEVRNFPAVMRDAGGWRRNLAEQGVADLSAVMEPGIAALLAVQARGVNPAAAALALWQEFQTARTALLALVPPPGAMPPVIRRFT
;
A
#
# COMPACT_ATOMS: atom_id res chain seq x y z
N MET A 1 -37.94 31.44 8.19
CA MET A 1 -37.65 31.18 7.99
C MET A 1 -37.15 30.42 7.71
N ASN A 2 -37.04 30.37 7.75
CA ASN A 2 -36.52 29.78 7.44
C ASN A 2 -35.92 28.91 7.16
N ALA A 3 -35.86 28.83 7.16
CA ALA A 3 -35.24 28.16 6.88
C ALA A 3 -34.84 27.31 6.54
N MET A 4 -34.75 27.16 6.44
CA MET A 4 -34.38 26.45 6.03
C MET A 4 -33.91 25.65 5.69
N PRO A 5 -33.92 25.53 5.74
CA PRO A 5 -33.43 24.79 5.43
C PRO A 5 -32.98 24.12 4.94
N PRO A 6 -32.86 24.17 4.69
CA PRO A 6 -32.38 23.53 4.11
C PRO A 6 -31.80 22.72 3.90
N SER A 7 -31.69 22.65 3.90
CA SER A 7 -31.13 21.96 3.58
C SER A 7 -30.75 20.96 3.45
N PHE A 8 -30.91 20.87 3.63
CA PHE A 8 -30.56 19.93 3.38
C PHE A 8 -30.07 19.23 2.83
N PRO A 9 -30.11 19.24 2.86
CA PRO A 9 -29.64 18.56 2.31
C PRO A 9 -29.25 17.95 1.94
N PRO A 10 -29.26 18.07 1.84
CA PRO A 10 -28.86 17.46 1.30
C PRO A 10 -28.47 16.63 1.16
N ALA A 11 -28.54 16.66 1.37
CA ALA A 11 -28.20 15.88 1.11
C ALA A 11 -27.80 15.21 0.70
N GLY A 12 -27.79 15.24 0.79
CA GLY A 12 -27.38 14.59 0.12
C GLY A 12 -27.12 13.87 0.00
N SER A 13 -27.04 13.90 0.18
CA SER A 13 -26.75 13.21 -0.18
C SER A 13 -26.60 12.38 -0.50
N ALA A 14 -26.87 12.36 -0.13
CA ALA A 14 -26.79 11.56 -0.53
C ALA A 14 -26.64 11.10 -1.32
N PRO A 15 -26.55 11.07 -1.55
CA PRO A 15 -26.42 10.59 -2.42
C PRO A 15 -25.83 9.70 -2.74
N GLY A 16 -25.67 9.71 -2.89
CA GLY A 16 -25.11 9.09 -3.45
C GLY A 16 -24.87 8.10 -3.24
N VAL A 17 -24.85 8.08 -3.00
CA VAL A 17 -24.47 7.29 -2.89
C VAL A 17 -24.72 6.33 -3.29
N LEU A 18 -25.09 6.16 -3.42
CA LEU A 18 -25.34 5.33 -3.82
C LEU A 18 -25.12 4.67 -4.48
N PRO A 19 -25.03 5.00 -4.49
CA PRO A 19 -25.18 4.23 -5.29
C PRO A 19 -24.77 2.96 -5.14
N GLY A 20 -25.43 2.30 -4.93
CA GLY A 20 -25.18 1.05 -4.73
C GLY A 20 -24.17 0.51 -5.61
N SER A 21 -23.75 1.27 -6.47
CA SER A 21 -22.85 0.78 -7.33
C SER A 21 -21.67 0.24 -6.68
N GLY A 22 -21.41 0.59 -5.52
CA GLY A 22 -20.23 0.11 -4.93
C GLY A 22 -20.18 -1.31 -4.57
N ARG A 23 -21.29 -1.93 -4.39
CA ARG A 23 -21.29 -3.16 -3.92
C ARG A 23 -20.66 -4.16 -4.67
N PRO A 24 -20.87 -4.29 -5.88
CA PRO A 24 -20.29 -5.36 -6.58
C PRO A 24 -18.81 -5.15 -6.70
N ASP A 25 -18.33 -4.03 -6.26
CA ASP A 25 -16.97 -3.71 -6.37
C ASP A 25 -16.11 -3.91 -5.16
N PHE A 26 -16.50 -4.75 -4.26
CA PHE A 26 -15.71 -4.97 -3.10
C PHE A 26 -14.29 -5.39 -3.47
N GLY A 27 -14.10 -6.23 -4.43
CA GLY A 27 -12.78 -6.64 -4.86
C GLY A 27 -11.97 -5.50 -5.43
N GLN A 28 -12.62 -4.65 -6.19
CA GLN A 28 -11.95 -3.51 -6.76
C GLN A 28 -11.60 -2.48 -5.71
N ALA A 29 -12.47 -2.27 -4.76
CA ALA A 29 -12.21 -1.33 -3.69
C ALA A 29 -11.00 -1.79 -2.87
N SER A 30 -10.91 -3.09 -2.60
CA SER A 30 -9.79 -3.63 -1.87
C SER A 30 -8.49 -3.50 -2.65
N ALA A 31 -8.52 -3.77 -3.95
CA ALA A 31 -7.36 -3.64 -4.79
C ALA A 31 -6.90 -2.19 -4.89
N SER A 32 -7.84 -1.25 -4.98
CA SER A 32 -7.50 0.16 -5.01
C SER A 32 -6.89 0.61 -3.71
N ALA A 33 -7.42 0.11 -2.59
CA ALA A 33 -6.88 0.45 -1.29
C ALA A 33 -5.46 -0.07 -1.16
N MET A 34 -5.20 -1.29 -1.64
CA MET A 34 -3.86 -1.83 -1.59
C MET A 34 -2.90 -1.03 -2.49
N SER A 35 -3.36 -0.63 -3.67
CA SER A 35 -2.54 0.18 -4.55
C SER A 35 -2.16 1.51 -3.92
N MET A 36 -3.11 2.14 -3.24
CA MET A 36 -2.86 3.40 -2.57
C MET A 36 -1.89 3.22 -1.40
N LYS A 37 -2.06 2.16 -0.63
CA LYS A 37 -1.17 1.89 0.48
C LYS A 37 0.23 1.55 -0.01
N TRP A 38 0.31 0.79 -1.10
CA TRP A 38 1.60 0.43 -1.67
C TRP A 38 2.35 1.67 -2.14
N ALA A 39 1.64 2.58 -2.82
CA ALA A 39 2.26 3.82 -3.28
C ALA A 39 2.70 4.68 -2.09
N ALA A 40 1.85 4.77 -1.08
CA ALA A 40 2.18 5.55 0.11
C ALA A 40 3.39 4.96 0.86
N LEU A 41 3.50 3.64 0.88
CA LEU A 41 4.66 2.99 1.49
C LEU A 41 5.94 3.35 0.78
N HIS A 42 5.90 3.42 -0.55
CA HIS A 42 7.09 3.75 -1.31
C HIS A 42 7.45 5.22 -1.20
N ASP A 43 6.45 6.08 -1.09
CA ASP A 43 6.71 7.50 -0.83
C ASP A 43 7.35 7.64 0.54
N ALA A 44 6.83 6.93 1.53
CA ALA A 44 7.39 6.97 2.87
C ALA A 44 8.82 6.41 2.89
N ALA A 45 9.03 5.31 2.18
CA ALA A 45 10.34 4.71 2.10
C ALA A 45 11.35 5.67 1.45
N GLY A 46 10.89 6.47 0.48
CA GLY A 46 11.74 7.50 -0.13
C GLY A 46 12.20 8.53 0.88
N VAL A 47 11.31 8.95 1.77
CA VAL A 47 11.67 9.89 2.83
C VAL A 47 12.70 9.24 3.77
N VAL A 48 12.49 7.98 4.14
CA VAL A 48 13.40 7.27 5.01
C VAL A 48 14.79 7.15 4.34
N ALA A 49 14.80 6.81 3.05
CA ALA A 49 16.05 6.70 2.31
C ALA A 49 16.80 8.03 2.30
N MET A 50 16.09 9.13 2.10
CA MET A 50 16.69 10.44 2.11
C MET A 50 17.27 10.76 3.49
N LEU A 51 16.54 10.45 4.54
CA LEU A 51 17.03 10.69 5.89
C LEU A 51 18.25 9.81 6.21
N ALA A 52 18.36 8.66 5.55
CA ALA A 52 19.50 7.78 5.71
C ALA A 52 20.70 8.20 4.84
N GLY A 53 20.51 9.22 4.01
CA GLY A 53 21.58 9.68 3.12
C GLY A 53 21.73 8.85 1.86
N LEU A 54 20.70 8.11 1.49
CA LEU A 54 20.76 7.25 0.31
C LEU A 54 20.24 7.99 -0.92
N ALA A 55 20.77 7.63 -2.07
CA ALA A 55 20.29 8.20 -3.32
C ALA A 55 18.91 7.65 -3.66
N PRO A 56 18.06 8.44 -4.28
CA PRO A 56 16.75 7.95 -4.67
C PRO A 56 16.91 6.86 -5.73
N GLU A 57 16.04 5.86 -5.63
CA GLU A 57 16.05 4.74 -6.51
C GLU A 57 14.76 4.67 -7.27
N PRO A 58 14.77 4.51 -8.57
CA PRO A 58 13.50 4.39 -9.29
C PRO A 58 12.82 3.09 -8.96
N MET A 59 11.51 3.11 -8.98
CA MET A 59 10.73 1.92 -8.69
C MET A 59 10.76 1.01 -9.90
N SER A 60 11.15 -0.24 -9.70
CA SER A 60 11.19 -1.22 -10.79
C SER A 60 9.76 -1.56 -11.22
N SER A 61 9.62 -2.12 -12.41
CA SER A 61 8.29 -2.50 -12.89
C SER A 61 7.68 -3.58 -12.02
N GLU A 62 8.47 -4.50 -11.49
CA GLU A 62 7.98 -5.52 -10.59
C GLU A 62 7.35 -4.91 -9.35
N VAL A 63 8.02 -3.94 -8.77
CA VAL A 63 7.52 -3.27 -7.57
C VAL A 63 6.27 -2.47 -7.92
N ARG A 64 6.31 -1.77 -9.04
CA ARG A 64 5.19 -0.94 -9.42
C ARG A 64 3.94 -1.75 -9.70
N ASN A 65 4.10 -2.91 -10.30
CA ASN A 65 2.98 -3.73 -10.70
C ASN A 65 2.47 -4.68 -9.62
N PHE A 66 3.14 -4.70 -8.48
CA PHE A 66 2.79 -5.65 -7.42
C PHE A 66 1.30 -5.65 -7.04
N PRO A 67 0.67 -4.50 -6.82
CA PRO A 67 -0.76 -4.54 -6.44
C PRO A 67 -1.64 -5.18 -7.51
N ALA A 68 -1.36 -4.89 -8.77
CA ALA A 68 -2.16 -5.46 -9.86
C ALA A 68 -1.93 -6.96 -9.97
N VAL A 69 -0.68 -7.40 -9.80
CA VAL A 69 -0.36 -8.82 -9.86
C VAL A 69 -1.06 -9.56 -8.73
N MET A 70 -1.07 -8.97 -7.53
CA MET A 70 -1.73 -9.61 -6.39
C MET A 70 -3.24 -9.63 -6.54
N ARG A 71 -3.81 -8.58 -7.12
CA ARG A 71 -5.23 -8.56 -7.38
C ARG A 71 -5.60 -9.72 -8.31
N ASP A 72 -4.80 -9.92 -9.36
CA ASP A 72 -5.08 -10.96 -10.33
C ASP A 72 -4.77 -12.35 -9.79
N ALA A 73 -3.81 -12.46 -8.90
CA ALA A 73 -3.50 -13.75 -8.30
C ALA A 73 -4.61 -14.24 -7.38
N GLY A 74 -5.23 -13.31 -6.64
CA GLY A 74 -6.35 -13.65 -5.77
C GLY A 74 -5.99 -14.62 -4.67
N GLY A 75 -7.01 -15.11 -4.01
CA GLY A 75 -6.86 -16.16 -3.03
C GLY A 75 -5.91 -15.84 -1.90
N TRP A 76 -5.17 -16.86 -1.46
CA TRP A 76 -4.30 -16.71 -0.30
C TRP A 76 -3.15 -15.74 -0.56
N ARG A 77 -2.70 -15.65 -1.80
CA ARG A 77 -1.61 -14.72 -2.10
C ARG A 77 -2.05 -13.28 -1.91
N ARG A 78 -3.23 -12.95 -2.40
CA ARG A 78 -3.74 -11.60 -2.24
C ARG A 78 -3.98 -11.29 -0.76
N ASN A 79 -4.51 -12.25 -0.01
CA ASN A 79 -4.77 -12.05 1.41
C ASN A 79 -3.47 -11.81 2.18
N LEU A 80 -2.42 -12.58 1.88
CA LEU A 80 -1.14 -12.38 2.52
C LEU A 80 -0.51 -11.04 2.11
N ALA A 81 -0.69 -10.64 0.85
CA ALA A 81 -0.16 -9.37 0.40
C ALA A 81 -0.85 -8.21 1.12
N GLU A 82 -2.17 -8.28 1.26
CA GLU A 82 -2.91 -7.23 1.95
C GLU A 82 -2.48 -7.13 3.40
N GLN A 83 -2.32 -8.27 4.05
CA GLN A 83 -1.89 -8.30 5.43
C GLN A 83 -0.46 -7.76 5.56
N GLY A 84 0.44 -8.15 4.68
CA GLY A 84 1.81 -7.69 4.71
C GLY A 84 1.95 -6.20 4.47
N VAL A 85 1.15 -5.66 3.55
CA VAL A 85 1.13 -4.22 3.29
C VAL A 85 0.63 -3.48 4.52
N ALA A 86 -0.42 -4.00 5.18
CA ALA A 86 -0.94 -3.37 6.39
C ALA A 86 0.09 -3.42 7.52
N ASP A 87 0.76 -4.55 7.67
CA ASP A 87 1.77 -4.70 8.72
C ASP A 87 2.95 -3.76 8.48
N LEU A 88 3.37 -3.63 7.24
CA LEU A 88 4.49 -2.77 6.91
C LEU A 88 4.11 -1.30 7.12
N SER A 89 2.88 -0.94 6.78
CA SER A 89 2.39 0.43 7.04
C SER A 89 2.40 0.73 8.53
N ALA A 90 2.01 -0.26 9.35
CA ALA A 90 1.97 -0.09 10.80
C ALA A 90 3.37 0.10 11.39
N VAL A 91 4.40 -0.38 10.72
CA VAL A 91 5.78 -0.18 11.15
C VAL A 91 6.31 1.16 10.63
N MET A 92 6.01 1.47 9.38
CA MET A 92 6.58 2.65 8.74
C MET A 92 6.06 3.96 9.30
N GLU A 93 4.78 4.03 9.58
CA GLU A 93 4.20 5.29 10.05
C GLU A 93 4.81 5.78 11.36
N PRO A 94 4.82 4.99 12.42
CA PRO A 94 5.44 5.45 13.65
C PRO A 94 6.96 5.57 13.53
N GLY A 95 7.57 4.76 12.66
CA GLY A 95 9.01 4.85 12.43
C GLY A 95 9.41 6.19 11.87
N ILE A 96 8.67 6.67 10.87
CA ILE A 96 8.94 7.95 10.27
C ILE A 96 8.69 9.08 11.27
N ALA A 97 7.59 8.98 12.01
CA ALA A 97 7.30 10.00 13.02
C ALA A 97 8.43 10.10 14.04
N ALA A 98 9.00 8.96 14.44
CA ALA A 98 10.10 8.95 15.38
C ALA A 98 11.36 9.57 14.76
N LEU A 99 11.64 9.29 13.48
CA LEU A 99 12.78 9.86 12.81
C LEU A 99 12.67 11.39 12.71
N LEU A 100 11.48 11.87 12.37
CA LEU A 100 11.28 13.30 12.26
C LEU A 100 11.37 13.98 13.62
N ALA A 101 10.93 13.32 14.68
CA ALA A 101 11.04 13.85 16.02
C ALA A 101 12.50 13.94 16.45
N VAL A 102 13.31 12.93 16.11
CA VAL A 102 14.73 12.95 16.42
C VAL A 102 15.41 14.08 15.66
N GLN A 103 15.07 14.23 14.39
CA GLN A 103 15.64 15.29 13.56
C GLN A 103 15.27 16.66 14.10
N ALA A 104 14.03 16.82 14.56
CA ALA A 104 13.57 18.09 15.12
C ALA A 104 14.33 18.48 16.38
N ARG A 105 14.91 17.50 17.07
CA ARG A 105 15.71 17.79 18.25
C ARG A 105 17.19 18.02 17.90
N GLY A 106 17.51 18.12 16.64
CA GLY A 106 18.87 18.37 16.20
C GLY A 106 19.77 17.14 16.19
N VAL A 107 19.19 15.95 16.33
CA VAL A 107 19.97 14.73 16.31
C VAL A 107 19.92 14.17 14.88
N ASN A 108 21.04 13.65 14.41
CA ASN A 108 21.09 13.08 13.06
C ASN A 108 20.34 11.76 13.03
N PRO A 109 19.30 11.63 12.22
CA PRO A 109 18.51 10.40 12.18
C PRO A 109 19.06 9.32 11.24
N ALA A 110 20.22 9.55 10.62
CA ALA A 110 20.67 8.71 9.51
C ALA A 110 20.80 7.24 9.87
N ALA A 111 21.37 6.91 11.02
CA ALA A 111 21.55 5.51 11.38
C ALA A 111 20.24 4.81 11.64
N ALA A 112 19.32 5.49 12.33
CA ALA A 112 18.00 4.93 12.60
C ALA A 112 17.20 4.83 11.30
N ALA A 113 17.35 5.81 10.43
CA ALA A 113 16.66 5.79 9.13
C ALA A 113 17.16 4.62 8.29
N LEU A 114 18.48 4.35 8.32
CA LEU A 114 19.03 3.24 7.57
C LEU A 114 18.46 1.92 8.08
N ALA A 115 18.33 1.77 9.39
CA ALA A 115 17.75 0.57 9.95
C ALA A 115 16.31 0.38 9.49
N LEU A 116 15.53 1.44 9.48
CA LEU A 116 14.14 1.38 9.04
C LEU A 116 14.06 1.07 7.55
N TRP A 117 14.96 1.65 6.77
CA TRP A 117 15.04 1.39 5.34
C TRP A 117 15.34 -0.08 5.07
N GLN A 118 16.26 -0.68 5.82
CA GLN A 118 16.59 -2.08 5.67
C GLN A 118 15.42 -2.97 6.05
N GLU A 119 14.67 -2.58 7.07
CA GLU A 119 13.50 -3.31 7.48
C GLU A 119 12.43 -3.25 6.37
N PHE A 120 12.25 -2.08 5.78
CA PHE A 120 11.34 -1.92 4.67
C PHE A 120 11.73 -2.81 3.49
N GLN A 121 13.01 -2.82 3.14
CA GLN A 121 13.48 -3.63 2.02
C GLN A 121 13.28 -5.11 2.26
N THR A 122 13.55 -5.58 3.48
CA THR A 122 13.36 -6.97 3.83
C THR A 122 11.87 -7.35 3.70
N ALA A 123 11.00 -6.51 4.22
CA ALA A 123 9.57 -6.76 4.15
C ALA A 123 9.07 -6.72 2.72
N ARG A 124 9.55 -5.76 1.92
CA ARG A 124 9.16 -5.65 0.52
C ARG A 124 9.59 -6.88 -0.27
N THR A 125 10.81 -7.35 -0.02
CA THR A 125 11.29 -8.55 -0.69
C THR A 125 10.41 -9.75 -0.36
N ALA A 126 10.01 -9.88 0.89
CA ALA A 126 9.12 -10.96 1.29
C ALA A 126 7.77 -10.86 0.60
N LEU A 127 7.26 -9.64 0.44
CA LEU A 127 5.99 -9.44 -0.25
C LEU A 127 6.12 -9.77 -1.74
N LEU A 128 7.20 -9.34 -2.37
CA LEU A 128 7.39 -9.64 -3.78
C LEU A 128 7.55 -11.14 -4.03
N ALA A 129 7.97 -11.88 -3.04
CA ALA A 129 8.06 -13.33 -3.17
C ALA A 129 6.69 -14.00 -3.27
N LEU A 130 5.60 -13.27 -2.96
CA LEU A 130 4.26 -13.81 -3.12
C LEU A 130 3.81 -13.79 -4.58
N VAL A 131 4.53 -13.07 -5.44
CA VAL A 131 4.18 -13.00 -6.85
C VAL A 131 4.38 -14.38 -7.46
N PRO A 132 3.37 -14.92 -8.16
CA PRO A 132 3.54 -16.23 -8.77
C PRO A 132 4.66 -16.20 -9.81
N PRO A 133 5.47 -17.23 -9.87
CA PRO A 133 6.52 -17.26 -10.88
C PRO A 133 5.90 -17.30 -12.28
N PRO A 134 6.55 -16.72 -13.25
CA PRO A 134 6.03 -16.73 -14.62
C PRO A 134 5.82 -18.15 -15.09
N GLY A 135 4.71 -18.42 -15.66
CA GLY A 135 4.40 -19.73 -16.16
C GLY A 135 4.02 -20.75 -15.14
N ALA A 136 3.92 -20.33 -13.90
CA ALA A 136 3.55 -21.28 -12.89
C ALA A 136 2.16 -21.75 -12.96
N MET A 137 1.22 -20.95 -13.32
CA MET A 137 -0.09 -21.33 -13.25
C MET A 137 -0.48 -22.26 -14.23
N PRO A 138 0.04 -22.25 -15.32
CA PRO A 138 -0.41 -23.16 -16.27
C PRO A 138 -0.38 -24.58 -15.91
N PRO A 139 0.28 -24.94 -14.90
CA PRO A 139 0.32 -26.30 -14.59
C PRO A 139 -0.98 -26.92 -14.54
N VAL A 140 -1.88 -26.24 -14.06
CA VAL A 140 -3.10 -26.76 -13.87
C VAL A 140 -3.70 -27.07 -15.13
N ILE A 141 -3.53 -26.28 -16.06
CA ILE A 141 -4.12 -26.46 -17.20
C ILE A 141 -3.59 -27.54 -17.94
N ARG A 142 -2.36 -27.74 -17.92
CA ARG A 142 -1.90 -28.70 -18.64
C ARG A 142 -2.17 -29.95 -18.27
N ARG A 143 -2.38 -30.13 -17.09
CA ARG A 143 -2.57 -31.30 -16.65
C ARG A 143 -3.64 -31.95 -17.24
N PHE A 144 -4.51 -31.35 -17.77
CA PHE A 144 -5.58 -31.93 -18.23
C PHE A 144 -5.37 -32.53 -19.40
N THR A 145 -4.44 -32.20 -19.92
CA THR A 145 -4.36 -32.78 -21.13
C THR A 145 -3.76 -33.97 -21.18
#